data_a26b3c5f43a83afcf2a30bdf09543c11
#
_entry.id   a26b3c5f43a83afcf2a30bdf09543c11
#
_cell.length_a   1.000
_cell.length_b   1.000
_cell.length_c   1.000
_cell.angle_alpha   90.00
_cell.angle_beta   90.00
_cell.angle_gamma   90.00
#
_symmetry.space_group_name_H-M   'P 1'
#
loop_
_entity.id
_entity.type
_entity.pdbx_description
1 polymer ?
#
loop_
_entity_poly.entity_id
_entity_poly.type
_entity_poly.pdbx_seq_one_letter_code
_entity_poly.pdbx_strand_id
1 'polypeptide(L)'
;MTGIRCFVAVDLPGEMRDAIGRLQSRIATEGLRLVQLELVHVTIKFLGDVPETKVKRVTDALSKVTIAPFPAHVASMGTFPGRGDIRVVWLGLEGNFEELSQLVESALSVVGFEREVRGFSPHVTLGRVGRPGPETSRELHSKITSLNDVDLGCFTVDRFYLKKSTLTRGGPIYEDLAEFAL
;
A
#
# COMPACT_ATOMS: atom_id res chain seq x y z
N MET A 1 -15.51 -18.10 14.64
CA MET A 1 -16.13 -17.28 13.58
C MET A 1 -15.03 -16.94 12.60
N THR A 2 -15.17 -17.36 11.36
CA THR A 2 -14.19 -17.06 10.30
C THR A 2 -14.27 -15.58 9.95
N GLY A 3 -13.18 -14.85 10.15
CA GLY A 3 -13.06 -13.45 9.74
C GLY A 3 -12.57 -13.34 8.30
N ILE A 4 -12.94 -12.26 7.62
CA ILE A 4 -12.41 -11.88 6.32
C ILE A 4 -11.26 -10.90 6.56
N ARG A 5 -10.07 -11.20 6.08
CA ARG A 5 -8.93 -10.29 6.18
C ARG A 5 -9.14 -9.11 5.25
N CYS A 6 -9.30 -7.93 5.82
CA CYS A 6 -9.63 -6.70 5.10
C CYS A 6 -8.58 -5.59 5.27
N PHE A 7 -8.53 -4.71 4.29
CA PHE A 7 -7.76 -3.47 4.34
C PHE A 7 -8.39 -2.40 3.43
N VAL A 8 -8.10 -1.14 3.72
CA VAL A 8 -8.50 0.01 2.90
C VAL A 8 -7.30 0.43 2.06
N ALA A 9 -7.51 0.66 0.77
CA ALA A 9 -6.44 0.99 -0.17
C ALA A 9 -6.87 1.94 -1.29
N VAL A 10 -5.88 2.59 -1.89
CA VAL A 10 -5.98 3.31 -3.16
C VAL A 10 -5.21 2.52 -4.22
N ASP A 11 -5.87 2.23 -5.33
CA ASP A 11 -5.23 1.57 -6.47
C ASP A 11 -4.51 2.57 -7.37
N LEU A 12 -3.52 2.09 -8.10
CA LEU A 12 -2.77 2.90 -9.05
C LEU A 12 -3.30 2.67 -10.47
N PRO A 13 -3.28 3.72 -11.34
CA PRO A 13 -3.61 3.58 -12.75
C PRO A 13 -2.65 2.62 -13.49
N GLY A 14 -3.09 2.07 -14.63
CA GLY A 14 -2.31 1.15 -15.45
C GLY A 14 -0.95 1.73 -15.86
N GLU A 15 -0.93 2.97 -16.36
CA GLU A 15 0.31 3.65 -16.75
C GLU A 15 1.32 3.78 -15.60
N MET A 16 0.84 4.04 -14.39
CA MET A 16 1.69 4.10 -13.19
C MET A 16 2.21 2.70 -12.83
N ARG A 17 1.39 1.67 -12.94
CA ARG A 17 1.81 0.28 -12.73
C ARG A 17 2.90 -0.13 -13.74
N ASP A 18 2.79 0.27 -15.00
CA ASP A 18 3.81 0.01 -16.03
C ASP A 18 5.13 0.71 -15.71
N ALA A 19 5.07 1.97 -15.24
CA ALA A 19 6.26 2.70 -14.78
C ALA A 19 6.93 2.00 -13.58
N ILE A 20 6.13 1.53 -12.63
CA ILE A 20 6.60 0.73 -11.48
C ILE A 20 7.25 -0.57 -11.96
N GLY A 21 6.69 -1.25 -12.95
CA GLY A 21 7.26 -2.49 -13.51
C GLY A 21 8.65 -2.27 -14.10
N ARG A 22 8.85 -1.16 -14.83
CA ARG A 22 10.18 -0.77 -15.31
C ARG A 22 11.17 -0.50 -14.18
N LEU A 23 10.70 0.13 -13.10
CA LEU A 23 11.52 0.38 -11.92
C LEU A 23 11.86 -0.92 -11.17
N GLN A 24 10.88 -1.81 -11.00
CA GLN A 24 11.09 -3.13 -10.37
C GLN A 24 12.18 -3.93 -11.10
N SER A 25 12.23 -3.87 -12.42
CA SER A 25 13.28 -4.54 -13.21
C SER A 25 14.69 -4.01 -12.88
N ARG A 26 14.82 -2.73 -12.52
CA ARG A 26 16.11 -2.11 -12.14
C ARG A 26 16.58 -2.50 -10.74
N ILE A 27 15.66 -2.80 -9.83
CA ILE A 27 15.99 -3.21 -8.45
C ILE A 27 16.01 -4.73 -8.26
N ALA A 28 15.67 -5.50 -9.28
CA ALA A 28 15.64 -6.96 -9.22
C ALA A 28 16.96 -7.51 -8.65
N THR A 29 16.88 -8.28 -7.57
CA THR A 29 18.02 -8.78 -6.78
C THR A 29 17.65 -10.15 -6.26
N GLU A 30 18.62 -11.05 -6.14
CA GLU A 30 18.39 -12.37 -5.56
C GLU A 30 17.85 -12.23 -4.12
N GLY A 31 16.79 -13.00 -3.82
CA GLY A 31 16.09 -12.93 -2.53
C GLY A 31 15.02 -11.84 -2.42
N LEU A 32 14.95 -10.87 -3.33
CA LEU A 32 13.86 -9.90 -3.43
C LEU A 32 12.69 -10.48 -4.23
N ARG A 33 11.55 -10.68 -3.58
CA ARG A 33 10.29 -11.03 -4.25
C ARG A 33 9.56 -9.77 -4.62
N LEU A 34 9.48 -9.47 -5.91
CA LEU A 34 8.73 -8.33 -6.42
C LEU A 34 7.23 -8.54 -6.24
N VAL A 35 6.52 -7.46 -5.93
CA VAL A 35 5.06 -7.46 -5.88
C VAL A 35 4.53 -7.48 -7.32
N GLN A 36 3.56 -8.35 -7.60
CA GLN A 36 2.88 -8.36 -8.90
C GLN A 36 2.19 -7.02 -9.16
N LEU A 37 2.27 -6.51 -10.38
CA LEU A 37 1.80 -5.16 -10.71
C LEU A 37 0.30 -4.97 -10.43
N GLU A 38 -0.48 -6.02 -10.60
CA GLU A 38 -1.92 -6.04 -10.32
C GLU A 38 -2.24 -5.88 -8.82
N LEU A 39 -1.27 -6.21 -7.96
CA LEU A 39 -1.41 -6.15 -6.49
C LEU A 39 -0.82 -4.87 -5.89
N VAL A 40 -0.22 -4.02 -6.73
CA VAL A 40 0.39 -2.77 -6.26
C VAL A 40 -0.69 -1.77 -5.88
N HIS A 41 -0.60 -1.24 -4.65
CA HIS A 41 -1.56 -0.29 -4.10
C HIS A 41 -0.93 0.55 -2.98
N VAL A 42 -1.58 1.65 -2.62
CA VAL A 42 -1.29 2.40 -1.38
C VAL A 42 -2.23 1.88 -0.29
N THR A 43 -1.70 1.26 0.75
CA THR A 43 -2.52 0.85 1.89
C THR A 43 -2.82 2.05 2.77
N ILE A 44 -4.10 2.33 2.99
CA ILE A 44 -4.56 3.41 3.89
C ILE A 44 -4.69 2.88 5.32
N LYS A 45 -5.33 1.70 5.49
CA LYS A 45 -5.47 1.07 6.81
C LYS A 45 -5.64 -0.44 6.71
N PHE A 46 -4.91 -1.18 7.52
CA PHE A 46 -5.18 -2.60 7.74
C PHE A 46 -6.27 -2.79 8.80
N LEU A 47 -7.27 -3.62 8.50
CA LEU A 47 -8.36 -3.94 9.42
C LEU A 47 -8.17 -5.31 10.10
N GLY A 48 -7.28 -6.15 9.56
CA GLY A 48 -7.12 -7.53 10.02
C GLY A 48 -8.34 -8.39 9.69
N ASP A 49 -8.60 -9.38 10.52
CA ASP A 49 -9.72 -10.31 10.34
C ASP A 49 -11.04 -9.68 10.84
N VAL A 50 -11.90 -9.32 9.89
CA VAL A 50 -13.20 -8.68 10.14
C VAL A 50 -14.29 -9.74 10.08
N PRO A 51 -15.13 -9.92 11.11
CA PRO A 51 -16.28 -10.80 11.04
C PRO A 51 -17.19 -10.45 9.85
N GLU A 52 -17.67 -11.44 9.11
CA GLU A 52 -18.56 -11.20 7.94
C GLU A 52 -19.76 -10.32 8.29
N THR A 53 -20.34 -10.53 9.47
CA THR A 53 -21.46 -9.73 9.99
C THR A 53 -21.10 -8.26 10.22
N LYS A 54 -19.81 -7.92 10.33
CA LYS A 54 -19.32 -6.56 10.54
C LYS A 54 -18.97 -5.84 9.24
N VAL A 55 -18.76 -6.56 8.13
CA VAL A 55 -18.33 -5.99 6.84
C VAL A 55 -19.29 -4.90 6.37
N LYS A 56 -20.61 -5.15 6.44
CA LYS A 56 -21.61 -4.12 6.06
C LYS A 56 -21.44 -2.82 6.87
N ARG A 57 -21.23 -2.93 8.19
CA ARG A 57 -21.04 -1.74 9.05
C ARG A 57 -19.74 -0.99 8.71
N VAL A 58 -18.70 -1.71 8.34
CA VAL A 58 -17.43 -1.12 7.83
C VAL A 58 -17.69 -0.37 6.53
N THR A 59 -18.38 -0.99 5.57
CA THR A 59 -18.75 -0.36 4.30
C THR A 59 -19.61 0.90 4.52
N ASP A 60 -20.64 0.81 5.36
CA ASP A 60 -21.52 1.94 5.68
C ASP A 60 -20.78 3.09 6.40
N ALA A 61 -19.74 2.78 7.17
CA ALA A 61 -18.89 3.79 7.81
C ALA A 61 -17.98 4.47 6.79
N LEU A 62 -17.32 3.69 5.92
CA LEU A 62 -16.42 4.20 4.89
C LEU A 62 -17.15 5.03 3.82
N SER A 63 -18.41 4.72 3.52
CA SER A 63 -19.22 5.51 2.56
C SER A 63 -19.50 6.95 3.02
N LYS A 64 -19.20 7.29 4.27
CA LYS A 64 -19.34 8.65 4.83
C LYS A 64 -18.04 9.47 4.75
N VAL A 65 -16.96 8.84 4.31
CA VAL A 65 -15.69 9.56 4.08
C VAL A 65 -15.86 10.43 2.85
N THR A 66 -15.64 11.72 3.03
CA THR A 66 -15.76 12.71 1.95
C THR A 66 -14.51 13.58 1.93
N ILE A 67 -13.81 13.57 0.82
CA ILE A 67 -12.64 14.39 0.51
C ILE A 67 -12.65 14.65 -1.00
N ALA A 68 -12.18 15.80 -1.44
CA ALA A 68 -12.06 16.06 -2.87
C ALA A 68 -10.98 15.16 -3.52
N PRO A 69 -11.17 14.76 -4.78
CA PRO A 69 -10.10 14.13 -5.55
C PRO A 69 -8.82 14.97 -5.50
N PHE A 70 -7.67 14.31 -5.40
CA PHE A 70 -6.39 15.02 -5.24
C PHE A 70 -5.28 14.39 -6.10
N PRO A 71 -4.29 15.20 -6.53
CA PRO A 71 -3.12 14.67 -7.21
C PRO A 71 -2.23 13.91 -6.22
N ALA A 72 -1.73 12.77 -6.67
CA ALA A 72 -0.70 12.00 -5.98
C ALA A 72 0.56 11.99 -6.83
N HIS A 73 1.68 12.43 -6.27
CA HIS A 73 3.00 12.41 -6.89
C HIS A 73 3.76 11.18 -6.39
N VAL A 74 4.27 10.38 -7.31
CA VAL A 74 5.02 9.15 -7.00
C VAL A 74 6.51 9.42 -7.18
N ALA A 75 7.19 9.66 -6.08
CA ALA A 75 8.61 9.96 -6.06
C ALA A 75 9.27 9.38 -4.82
N SER A 76 10.60 9.33 -4.84
CA SER A 76 11.44 8.74 -3.79
C SER A 76 11.33 7.22 -3.66
N MET A 77 12.40 6.63 -3.14
CA MET A 77 12.46 5.21 -2.80
C MET A 77 13.05 5.04 -1.42
N GLY A 78 12.66 3.96 -0.77
CA GLY A 78 13.21 3.63 0.53
C GLY A 78 13.05 2.16 0.89
N THR A 79 13.49 1.86 2.11
CA THR A 79 13.47 0.50 2.65
C THR A 79 12.89 0.48 4.07
N PHE A 80 12.33 -0.67 4.44
CA PHE A 80 12.03 -0.98 5.84
C PHE A 80 12.79 -2.24 6.26
N PRO A 81 13.50 -2.21 7.42
CA PRO A 81 13.87 -1.01 8.14
C PRO A 81 14.80 -0.12 7.32
N GLY A 82 14.91 1.17 7.66
CA GLY A 82 15.80 2.12 6.98
C GLY A 82 17.29 1.88 7.23
N ARG A 83 17.63 1.02 8.20
CA ARG A 83 19.00 0.59 8.53
C ARG A 83 19.01 -0.90 8.85
N GLY A 84 20.14 -1.57 8.57
CA GLY A 84 20.29 -3.00 8.78
C GLY A 84 19.77 -3.83 7.61
N ASP A 85 19.34 -5.05 7.91
CA ASP A 85 18.86 -5.97 6.89
C ASP A 85 17.51 -5.56 6.33
N ILE A 86 17.47 -5.26 5.04
CA ILE A 86 16.28 -4.81 4.32
C ILE A 86 15.25 -5.94 4.27
N ARG A 87 14.00 -5.61 4.58
CA ARG A 87 12.85 -6.52 4.49
C ARG A 87 11.86 -6.10 3.40
N VAL A 88 11.74 -4.79 3.16
CA VAL A 88 10.79 -4.22 2.20
C VAL A 88 11.46 -3.11 1.43
N VAL A 89 11.24 -3.06 0.13
CA VAL A 89 11.56 -1.92 -0.74
C VAL A 89 10.26 -1.26 -1.15
N TRP A 90 10.19 0.07 -1.05
CA TRP A 90 8.98 0.83 -1.30
C TRP A 90 9.25 2.11 -2.11
N LEU A 91 8.18 2.61 -2.75
CA LEU A 91 8.09 3.95 -3.34
C LEU A 91 7.25 4.84 -2.43
N GLY A 92 7.71 6.08 -2.22
CA GLY A 92 6.96 7.11 -1.52
C GLY A 92 5.97 7.81 -2.44
N LEU A 93 4.91 8.34 -1.83
CA LEU A 93 3.93 9.18 -2.48
C LEU A 93 3.71 10.46 -1.68
N GLU A 94 3.45 11.54 -2.40
CA GLU A 94 3.00 12.82 -1.85
C GLU A 94 1.57 13.09 -2.29
N GLY A 95 0.80 13.84 -1.50
CA GLY A 95 -0.60 14.16 -1.76
C GLY A 95 -1.42 14.12 -0.47
N ASN A 96 -2.73 14.30 -0.57
CA ASN A 96 -3.63 14.37 0.60
C ASN A 96 -3.95 13.00 1.23
N PHE A 97 -3.02 12.05 1.16
CA PHE A 97 -3.19 10.72 1.74
C PHE A 97 -3.30 10.75 3.27
N GLU A 98 -2.62 11.69 3.94
CA GLU A 98 -2.73 11.81 5.40
C GLU A 98 -4.14 12.22 5.81
N GLU A 99 -4.74 13.18 5.10
CA GLU A 99 -6.14 13.59 5.33
C GLU A 99 -7.10 12.43 5.06
N LEU A 100 -6.94 11.72 3.94
CA LEU A 100 -7.74 10.53 3.64
C LEU A 100 -7.59 9.48 4.75
N SER A 101 -6.38 9.21 5.21
CA SER A 101 -6.11 8.26 6.30
C SER A 101 -6.80 8.67 7.60
N GLN A 102 -6.74 9.95 7.98
CA GLN A 102 -7.40 10.46 9.19
C GLN A 102 -8.92 10.36 9.12
N LEU A 103 -9.52 10.63 7.95
CA LEU A 103 -10.96 10.47 7.72
C LEU A 103 -11.39 9.00 7.80
N VAL A 104 -10.62 8.10 7.18
CA VAL A 104 -10.83 6.64 7.26
C VAL A 104 -10.71 6.16 8.72
N GLU A 105 -9.67 6.59 9.43
CA GLU A 105 -9.48 6.28 10.86
C GLU A 105 -10.67 6.74 11.70
N SER A 106 -11.16 7.95 11.45
CA SER A 106 -12.30 8.53 12.18
C SER A 106 -13.59 7.76 11.89
N ALA A 107 -13.86 7.43 10.64
CA ALA A 107 -15.02 6.64 10.24
C ALA A 107 -15.01 5.23 10.86
N LEU A 108 -13.86 4.58 10.86
CA LEU A 108 -13.71 3.21 11.37
C LEU A 108 -13.68 3.13 12.89
N SER A 109 -13.25 4.20 13.57
CA SER A 109 -13.29 4.24 15.06
C SER A 109 -14.72 4.13 15.59
N VAL A 110 -15.71 4.69 14.87
CA VAL A 110 -17.14 4.61 15.25
C VAL A 110 -17.66 3.17 15.23
N VAL A 111 -17.06 2.32 14.40
CA VAL A 111 -17.43 0.90 14.32
C VAL A 111 -16.45 -0.02 15.03
N GLY A 112 -15.62 0.56 15.92
CA GLY A 112 -14.80 -0.17 16.90
C GLY A 112 -13.48 -0.68 16.37
N PHE A 113 -12.86 0.04 15.42
CA PHE A 113 -11.46 -0.15 15.07
C PHE A 113 -10.59 0.86 15.81
N GLU A 114 -9.48 0.41 16.36
CA GLU A 114 -8.51 1.28 17.01
C GLU A 114 -7.84 2.19 15.98
N ARG A 115 -7.57 3.42 16.38
CA ARG A 115 -6.81 4.37 15.56
C ARG A 115 -5.33 4.00 15.54
N GLU A 116 -4.69 4.12 14.38
CA GLU A 116 -3.24 3.99 14.29
C GLU A 116 -2.58 5.21 14.97
N VAL A 117 -1.67 4.94 15.89
CA VAL A 117 -0.95 5.99 16.64
C VAL A 117 0.25 6.52 15.86
N ARG A 118 0.78 5.73 14.95
CA ARG A 118 1.92 6.13 14.11
C ARG A 118 1.46 7.05 12.99
N GLY A 119 2.27 8.07 12.70
CA GLY A 119 2.05 8.93 11.55
C GLY A 119 1.92 8.13 10.26
N PHE A 120 1.00 8.53 9.40
CA PHE A 120 0.78 7.90 8.12
C PHE A 120 1.93 8.26 7.15
N SER A 121 2.47 7.27 6.48
CA SER A 121 3.50 7.44 5.45
C SER A 121 3.03 6.73 4.19
N PRO A 122 2.50 7.46 3.20
CA PRO A 122 1.98 6.86 1.97
C PRO A 122 3.11 6.22 1.18
N HIS A 123 2.97 4.94 0.89
CA HIS A 123 3.96 4.19 0.12
C HIS A 123 3.33 3.03 -0.64
N VAL A 124 4.03 2.62 -1.68
CA VAL A 124 3.75 1.41 -2.45
C VAL A 124 4.88 0.42 -2.23
N THR A 125 4.55 -0.79 -1.83
CA THR A 125 5.54 -1.87 -1.70
C THR A 125 5.92 -2.37 -3.09
N LEU A 126 7.21 -2.29 -3.43
CA LEU A 126 7.78 -2.81 -4.68
C LEU A 126 8.19 -4.29 -4.56
N GLY A 127 8.69 -4.67 -3.38
CA GLY A 127 9.15 -6.03 -3.14
C GLY A 127 9.45 -6.29 -1.68
N ARG A 128 9.55 -7.58 -1.35
CA ARG A 128 9.86 -8.08 0.00
C ARG A 128 11.01 -9.05 -0.04
N VAL A 129 11.98 -8.89 0.84
CA VAL A 129 13.12 -9.80 0.97
C VAL A 129 12.69 -11.01 1.79
N GLY A 130 12.76 -12.20 1.18
CA GLY A 130 12.31 -13.45 1.81
C GLY A 130 13.23 -13.93 2.93
N ARG A 131 14.54 -13.76 2.75
CA ARG A 131 15.58 -14.05 3.75
C ARG A 131 16.51 -12.85 3.84
N PRO A 132 16.24 -11.92 4.78
CA PRO A 132 17.10 -10.77 4.97
C PRO A 132 18.53 -11.19 5.32
N GLY A 133 19.51 -10.47 4.77
CA GLY A 133 20.91 -10.69 5.02
C GLY A 133 21.76 -9.53 4.52
N PRO A 134 23.02 -9.45 4.95
CA PRO A 134 23.89 -8.29 4.68
C PRO A 134 24.25 -8.15 3.20
N GLU A 135 24.36 -9.24 2.46
CA GLU A 135 24.73 -9.21 1.04
C GLU A 135 23.59 -8.66 0.17
N THR A 136 22.39 -9.25 0.28
CA THR A 136 21.17 -8.75 -0.40
C THR A 136 20.90 -7.29 -0.02
N SER A 137 21.06 -6.95 1.26
CA SER A 137 20.84 -5.57 1.73
C SER A 137 21.84 -4.59 1.14
N ARG A 138 23.11 -4.96 1.02
CA ARG A 138 24.14 -4.12 0.41
C ARG A 138 23.86 -3.87 -1.07
N GLU A 139 23.50 -4.92 -1.83
CA GLU A 139 23.14 -4.80 -3.24
C GLU A 139 21.92 -3.90 -3.44
N LEU A 140 20.85 -4.10 -2.64
CA LEU A 140 19.66 -3.27 -2.69
C LEU A 140 19.94 -1.82 -2.33
N HIS A 141 20.74 -1.55 -1.29
CA HIS A 141 21.14 -0.18 -0.94
C HIS A 141 21.89 0.49 -2.09
N SER A 142 22.81 -0.21 -2.75
CA SER A 142 23.53 0.32 -3.90
C SER A 142 22.58 0.68 -5.06
N LYS A 143 21.66 -0.23 -5.41
CA LYS A 143 20.66 0.00 -6.45
C LYS A 143 19.72 1.17 -6.13
N ILE A 144 19.20 1.22 -4.90
CA ILE A 144 18.29 2.28 -4.45
C ILE A 144 19.01 3.63 -4.42
N THR A 145 20.26 3.68 -3.96
CA THR A 145 21.05 4.93 -3.97
C THR A 145 21.29 5.43 -5.39
N SER A 146 21.48 4.54 -6.37
CA SER A 146 21.60 4.93 -7.78
C SER A 146 20.28 5.40 -8.41
N LEU A 147 19.18 5.26 -7.69
CA LEU A 147 17.80 5.60 -8.08
C LEU A 147 17.21 6.67 -7.16
N ASN A 148 18.04 7.47 -6.47
CA ASN A 148 17.60 8.49 -5.52
C ASN A 148 16.73 9.58 -6.16
N ASP A 149 16.86 9.83 -7.46
CA ASP A 149 16.10 10.83 -8.23
C ASP A 149 14.87 10.22 -8.94
N VAL A 150 14.36 9.08 -8.43
CA VAL A 150 13.16 8.47 -9.00
C VAL A 150 11.98 9.41 -8.86
N ASP A 151 11.40 9.74 -10.01
CA ASP A 151 10.15 10.47 -10.16
C ASP A 151 9.34 9.77 -11.27
N LEU A 152 8.19 9.22 -10.90
CA LEU A 152 7.29 8.54 -11.83
C LEU A 152 6.12 9.44 -12.26
N GLY A 153 6.09 10.70 -11.81
CA GLY A 153 5.02 11.64 -12.12
C GLY A 153 3.81 11.52 -11.21
N CYS A 154 2.69 12.04 -11.68
CA CYS A 154 1.46 12.20 -10.89
C CYS A 154 0.30 11.40 -11.48
N PHE A 155 -0.64 11.04 -10.62
CA PHE A 155 -1.97 10.57 -10.99
C PHE A 155 -3.01 11.18 -10.06
N THR A 156 -4.29 11.14 -10.46
CA THR A 156 -5.39 11.62 -9.61
C THR A 156 -5.93 10.47 -8.77
N VAL A 157 -6.01 10.68 -7.47
CA VAL A 157 -6.76 9.82 -6.54
C VAL A 157 -8.19 10.32 -6.52
N ASP A 158 -9.11 9.55 -7.11
CA ASP A 158 -10.53 9.88 -7.21
C ASP A 158 -11.42 8.88 -6.47
N ARG A 159 -10.84 7.82 -5.91
CA ARG A 159 -11.54 6.75 -5.19
C ARG A 159 -10.60 5.94 -4.29
N PHE A 160 -11.20 5.25 -3.34
CA PHE A 160 -10.53 4.23 -2.54
C PHE A 160 -11.41 3.00 -2.38
N TYR A 161 -10.84 1.92 -1.87
CA TYR A 161 -11.48 0.60 -1.83
C TYR A 161 -11.41 -0.03 -0.45
N LEU A 162 -12.45 -0.78 -0.08
CA LEU A 162 -12.36 -1.82 0.93
C LEU A 162 -12.03 -3.13 0.21
N LYS A 163 -10.87 -3.72 0.52
CA LYS A 163 -10.40 -4.94 -0.13
C LYS A 163 -10.36 -6.12 0.85
N LYS A 164 -10.66 -7.31 0.34
CA LYS A 164 -10.42 -8.59 1.00
C LYS A 164 -9.08 -9.15 0.53
N SER A 165 -8.34 -9.75 1.45
CA SER A 165 -7.09 -10.46 1.16
C SER A 165 -7.23 -11.93 1.48
N THR A 166 -7.08 -12.78 0.48
CA THR A 166 -6.99 -14.23 0.64
C THR A 166 -5.54 -14.66 0.46
N LEU A 167 -4.92 -15.19 1.52
CA LEU A 167 -3.54 -15.65 1.44
C LEU A 167 -3.50 -17.06 0.83
N THR A 168 -2.72 -17.22 -0.25
CA THR A 168 -2.49 -18.49 -0.92
C THR A 168 -1.01 -18.85 -0.94
N ARG A 169 -0.67 -20.06 -1.34
CA ARG A 169 0.72 -20.49 -1.55
C ARG A 169 1.41 -19.70 -2.67
N GLY A 170 0.64 -19.21 -3.65
CA GLY A 170 1.11 -18.39 -4.77
C GLY A 170 1.21 -16.90 -4.46
N GLY A 171 0.78 -16.46 -3.28
CA GLY A 171 0.72 -15.06 -2.88
C GLY A 171 -0.70 -14.63 -2.48
N PRO A 172 -0.91 -13.37 -2.13
CA PRO A 172 -2.23 -12.86 -1.80
C PRO A 172 -3.09 -12.69 -3.06
N ILE A 173 -4.38 -12.96 -2.92
CA ILE A 173 -5.41 -12.60 -3.90
C ILE A 173 -6.25 -11.50 -3.25
N TYR A 174 -6.47 -10.39 -3.98
CA TYR A 174 -7.29 -9.28 -3.53
C TYR A 174 -8.61 -9.23 -4.29
N GLU A 175 -9.69 -8.96 -3.54
CA GLU A 175 -11.04 -8.80 -4.06
C GLU A 175 -11.60 -7.49 -3.51
N ASP A 176 -12.21 -6.67 -4.38
CA ASP A 176 -12.85 -5.44 -3.95
C ASP A 176 -14.22 -5.76 -3.35
N LEU A 177 -14.37 -5.46 -2.06
CA LEU A 177 -15.64 -5.59 -1.34
C LEU A 177 -16.53 -4.37 -1.54
N ALA A 178 -15.94 -3.19 -1.68
CA ALA A 178 -16.62 -1.93 -1.94
C ALA A 178 -15.66 -0.89 -2.54
N GLU A 179 -16.21 0.01 -3.36
CA GLU A 179 -15.54 1.17 -3.94
C GLU A 179 -16.21 2.44 -3.42
N PHE A 180 -15.41 3.46 -3.14
CA PHE A 180 -15.85 4.76 -2.63
C PHE A 180 -15.22 5.87 -3.48
N ALA A 181 -16.06 6.63 -4.18
CA ALA A 181 -15.61 7.84 -4.88
C ALA A 181 -15.30 8.96 -3.89
N LEU A 182 -14.28 9.77 -4.20
CA LEU A 182 -13.91 10.96 -3.45
C LEU A 182 -14.68 12.17 -3.94
#